data_debaee2f8751954ecdfc43aab39a7bf6
#
_entry.id   debaee2f8751954ecdfc43aab39a7bf6
#
_cell.length_a   1.000
_cell.length_b   1.000
_cell.length_c   1.000
_cell.angle_alpha   90.00
_cell.angle_beta   90.00
_cell.angle_gamma   90.00
#
_symmetry.space_group_name_H-M   'P 1'
#
loop_
_entity.id
_entity.type
_entity.pdbx_description
1 polymer ?
#
loop_
_entity_poly.entity_id
_entity_poly.type
_entity_poly.pdbx_seq_one_letter_code
_entity_poly.pdbx_strand_id
1 'polypeptide(L)'
;MKETFIQHKTFEKNELPIKGEYENCQFKSCNFSESNLSDFKFIACTFNSFGLSFSFDSCQLNHSSFYKTKIKKTLFKNSQLQGIDFTEADLTSAAFDNCDFLQAIFDLSILEKADFRTAFNYTINPEKNRIKKAKFSVLGLSGLLDNYDIEIEK
;
A
#
# COMPACT_ATOMS: atom_id res chain seq x y z
N MET A 1 -28.29 -0.40 -7.08
CA MET A 1 -27.34 0.09 -8.12
C MET A 1 -26.44 -1.08 -8.53
N LYS A 2 -26.22 -1.29 -9.82
CA LYS A 2 -25.30 -2.33 -10.28
C LYS A 2 -23.90 -1.92 -9.85
N GLU A 3 -23.23 -2.72 -9.02
CA GLU A 3 -21.81 -2.48 -8.72
C GLU A 3 -21.02 -2.62 -10.02
N THR A 4 -20.12 -1.69 -10.27
CA THR A 4 -19.24 -1.74 -11.44
C THR A 4 -18.19 -2.82 -11.20
N PHE A 5 -18.12 -3.79 -12.12
CA PHE A 5 -17.10 -4.83 -12.10
C PHE A 5 -16.31 -4.81 -13.40
N ILE A 6 -15.00 -4.64 -13.31
CA ILE A 6 -14.10 -4.50 -14.47
C ILE A 6 -12.90 -5.44 -14.28
N GLN A 7 -12.60 -6.21 -15.32
CA GLN A 7 -11.45 -7.13 -15.34
C GLN A 7 -10.54 -6.85 -16.54
N HIS A 8 -9.25 -7.13 -16.36
CA HIS A 8 -8.23 -7.15 -17.43
C HIS A 8 -8.17 -5.87 -18.26
N LYS A 9 -8.53 -4.72 -17.70
CA LYS A 9 -8.49 -3.42 -18.38
C LYS A 9 -7.22 -2.65 -18.02
N THR A 10 -6.66 -1.94 -18.99
CA THR A 10 -5.63 -0.93 -18.81
C THR A 10 -6.27 0.45 -18.80
N PHE A 11 -5.99 1.22 -17.76
CA PHE A 11 -6.34 2.64 -17.64
C PHE A 11 -5.09 3.47 -17.86
N GLU A 12 -5.19 4.55 -18.62
CA GLU A 12 -4.05 5.40 -18.95
C GLU A 12 -4.33 6.88 -18.69
N LYS A 13 -3.29 7.60 -18.27
CA LYS A 13 -3.28 9.06 -18.07
C LYS A 13 -4.41 9.56 -17.17
N ASN A 14 -5.43 10.21 -17.75
CA ASN A 14 -6.49 10.88 -17.02
C ASN A 14 -7.74 10.01 -16.81
N GLU A 15 -7.67 8.74 -17.15
CA GLU A 15 -8.75 7.81 -16.86
C GLU A 15 -8.75 7.49 -15.36
N LEU A 16 -9.68 8.06 -14.63
CA LEU A 16 -9.90 7.71 -13.22
C LEU A 16 -10.96 6.61 -13.13
N PRO A 17 -10.75 5.64 -12.24
CA PRO A 17 -11.74 4.61 -12.03
C PRO A 17 -13.02 5.20 -11.39
N ILE A 18 -14.17 4.73 -11.82
CA ILE A 18 -15.44 4.95 -11.10
C ILE A 18 -15.55 3.91 -9.98
N LYS A 19 -16.25 4.25 -8.89
CA LYS A 19 -16.40 3.33 -7.74
C LYS A 19 -16.85 1.94 -8.18
N GLY A 20 -16.14 0.92 -7.75
CA GLY A 20 -16.41 -0.47 -8.12
C GLY A 20 -15.31 -1.44 -7.74
N GLU A 21 -15.40 -2.62 -8.33
CA GLU A 21 -14.44 -3.70 -8.19
C GLU A 21 -13.62 -3.86 -9.47
N TYR A 22 -12.31 -3.91 -9.31
CA TYR A 22 -11.32 -4.01 -10.39
C TYR A 22 -10.44 -5.23 -10.12
N GLU A 23 -10.36 -6.14 -11.07
CA GLU A 23 -9.57 -7.35 -10.95
C GLU A 23 -8.59 -7.48 -12.13
N ASN A 24 -7.32 -7.77 -11.84
CA ASN A 24 -6.26 -7.89 -12.85
C ASN A 24 -6.15 -6.67 -13.78
N CYS A 25 -6.46 -5.48 -13.29
CA CYS A 25 -6.38 -4.24 -14.05
C CYS A 25 -5.00 -3.58 -13.92
N GLN A 26 -4.65 -2.76 -14.91
CA GLN A 26 -3.42 -1.97 -14.89
C GLN A 26 -3.76 -0.47 -14.94
N PHE A 27 -3.15 0.30 -14.03
CA PHE A 27 -3.27 1.76 -13.97
C PHE A 27 -1.92 2.37 -14.35
N LYS A 28 -1.76 2.79 -15.63
CA LYS A 28 -0.52 3.32 -16.17
C LYS A 28 -0.54 4.83 -16.25
N SER A 29 0.42 5.46 -15.58
CA SER A 29 0.56 6.92 -15.59
C SER A 29 -0.71 7.68 -15.18
N CYS A 30 -1.63 7.04 -14.45
CA CYS A 30 -2.80 7.69 -13.90
C CYS A 30 -2.38 8.65 -12.79
N ASN A 31 -2.94 9.85 -12.78
CA ASN A 31 -2.72 10.81 -11.71
C ASN A 31 -3.89 10.74 -10.73
N PHE A 32 -3.63 10.21 -9.55
CA PHE A 32 -4.61 10.11 -8.46
C PHE A 32 -4.52 11.25 -7.45
N SER A 33 -3.78 12.33 -7.77
CA SER A 33 -3.69 13.47 -6.86
C SER A 33 -5.08 13.99 -6.50
N GLU A 34 -5.29 14.23 -5.20
CA GLU A 34 -6.55 14.71 -4.63
C GLU A 34 -7.76 13.76 -4.84
N SER A 35 -7.52 12.53 -5.32
CA SER A 35 -8.59 11.55 -5.49
C SER A 35 -8.94 10.89 -4.15
N ASN A 36 -10.24 10.68 -3.94
CA ASN A 36 -10.75 9.84 -2.86
C ASN A 36 -11.21 8.50 -3.44
N LEU A 37 -10.48 7.44 -3.13
CA LEU A 37 -10.74 6.08 -3.59
C LEU A 37 -11.38 5.22 -2.48
N SER A 38 -12.32 5.80 -1.72
CA SER A 38 -13.01 5.08 -0.63
C SER A 38 -13.88 3.95 -1.16
N ASP A 39 -13.84 2.82 -0.47
CA ASP A 39 -14.63 1.61 -0.75
C ASP A 39 -14.39 0.98 -2.14
N PHE A 40 -13.25 1.25 -2.76
CA PHE A 40 -12.86 0.53 -3.97
C PHE A 40 -12.28 -0.84 -3.63
N LYS A 41 -12.46 -1.78 -4.56
CA LYS A 41 -11.78 -3.06 -4.53
C LYS A 41 -10.83 -3.15 -5.73
N PHE A 42 -9.55 -3.29 -5.46
CA PHE A 42 -8.50 -3.47 -6.46
C PHE A 42 -7.77 -4.78 -6.18
N ILE A 43 -8.22 -5.86 -6.78
CA ILE A 43 -7.66 -7.19 -6.56
C ILE A 43 -6.67 -7.53 -7.66
N ALA A 44 -5.45 -7.89 -7.29
CA ALA A 44 -4.37 -8.21 -8.23
C ALA A 44 -4.14 -7.12 -9.30
N CYS A 45 -4.38 -5.87 -8.95
CA CYS A 45 -4.17 -4.74 -9.85
C CYS A 45 -2.73 -4.24 -9.79
N THR A 46 -2.25 -3.65 -10.88
CA THR A 46 -0.92 -3.04 -10.98
C THR A 46 -1.06 -1.53 -11.10
N PHE A 47 -0.35 -0.81 -10.24
CA PHE A 47 -0.32 0.65 -10.24
C PHE A 47 1.08 1.12 -10.64
N ASN A 48 1.23 1.58 -11.86
CA ASN A 48 2.42 2.30 -12.36
C ASN A 48 2.11 3.79 -12.44
N SER A 49 1.54 4.30 -11.38
CA SER A 49 0.97 5.65 -11.30
C SER A 49 1.77 6.51 -10.33
N PHE A 50 1.59 7.79 -10.41
CA PHE A 50 2.16 8.75 -9.50
C PHE A 50 1.12 9.80 -9.15
N GLY A 51 1.27 10.36 -7.98
CA GLY A 51 0.41 11.40 -7.47
C GLY A 51 0.84 11.77 -6.05
N LEU A 52 0.45 12.94 -5.62
CA LEU A 52 0.66 13.40 -4.27
C LEU A 52 -0.69 13.57 -3.60
N SER A 53 -0.75 13.22 -2.31
CA SER A 53 -1.92 13.53 -1.48
C SER A 53 -3.24 12.90 -1.93
N PHE A 54 -3.22 11.63 -2.33
CA PHE A 54 -4.45 10.85 -2.52
C PHE A 54 -4.63 9.84 -1.38
N SER A 55 -5.80 9.22 -1.31
CA SER A 55 -6.11 8.30 -0.23
C SER A 55 -6.89 7.08 -0.69
N PHE A 56 -6.63 5.97 -0.01
CA PHE A 56 -7.45 4.76 -0.04
C PHE A 56 -8.10 4.60 1.33
N ASP A 57 -9.41 4.65 1.42
CA ASP A 57 -10.14 4.40 2.65
C ASP A 57 -11.11 3.24 2.46
N SER A 58 -11.06 2.29 3.38
CA SER A 58 -11.92 1.09 3.34
C SER A 58 -11.78 0.28 2.04
N CYS A 59 -10.55 0.27 1.47
CA CYS A 59 -10.28 -0.40 0.21
C CYS A 59 -9.77 -1.84 0.42
N GLN A 60 -10.01 -2.69 -0.57
CA GLN A 60 -9.34 -3.97 -0.70
C GLN A 60 -8.30 -3.86 -1.83
N LEU A 61 -7.02 -3.96 -1.47
CA LEU A 61 -5.87 -3.85 -2.38
C LEU A 61 -5.04 -5.14 -2.40
N ASN A 62 -5.66 -6.25 -2.00
CA ASN A 62 -4.97 -7.52 -1.86
C ASN A 62 -4.31 -7.97 -3.17
N HIS A 63 -3.05 -8.42 -3.06
CA HIS A 63 -2.23 -8.88 -4.18
C HIS A 63 -1.98 -7.84 -5.28
N SER A 64 -2.28 -6.57 -5.02
CA SER A 64 -1.96 -5.48 -5.95
C SER A 64 -0.48 -5.11 -5.89
N SER A 65 0.04 -4.49 -6.95
CA SER A 65 1.43 -4.08 -7.05
C SER A 65 1.58 -2.57 -7.23
N PHE A 66 2.43 -1.99 -6.40
CA PHE A 66 2.94 -0.63 -6.48
C PHE A 66 4.46 -0.63 -6.76
N TYR A 67 4.93 -1.65 -7.45
CA TYR A 67 6.34 -1.81 -7.80
C TYR A 67 6.91 -0.56 -8.46
N LYS A 68 8.00 -0.02 -7.90
CA LYS A 68 8.68 1.21 -8.39
C LYS A 68 7.80 2.46 -8.48
N THR A 69 6.70 2.51 -7.75
CA THR A 69 5.76 3.63 -7.79
C THR A 69 6.15 4.72 -6.79
N LYS A 70 5.93 5.97 -7.15
CA LYS A 70 6.12 7.12 -6.23
C LYS A 70 4.77 7.56 -5.70
N ILE A 71 4.47 7.20 -4.47
CA ILE A 71 3.20 7.48 -3.78
C ILE A 71 3.43 8.10 -2.40
N LYS A 72 4.25 9.15 -2.40
CA LYS A 72 4.56 9.91 -1.19
C LYS A 72 3.30 10.53 -0.58
N LYS A 73 3.26 10.58 0.76
CA LYS A 73 2.18 11.21 1.54
C LYS A 73 0.79 10.61 1.28
N THR A 74 0.71 9.44 0.67
CA THR A 74 -0.55 8.72 0.48
C THR A 74 -1.07 8.24 1.83
N LEU A 75 -2.37 8.40 2.04
CA LEU A 75 -3.07 7.84 3.19
C LEU A 75 -3.77 6.54 2.80
N PHE A 76 -3.40 5.46 3.46
CA PHE A 76 -4.16 4.22 3.45
C PHE A 76 -4.87 4.09 4.80
N LYS A 77 -6.17 3.92 4.78
CA LYS A 77 -6.97 3.85 5.99
C LYS A 77 -7.97 2.69 5.92
N ASN A 78 -8.10 1.95 7.02
CA ASN A 78 -9.06 0.84 7.14
C ASN A 78 -9.00 -0.15 5.97
N SER A 79 -7.81 -0.37 5.39
CA SER A 79 -7.68 -1.07 4.11
C SER A 79 -6.97 -2.41 4.27
N GLN A 80 -7.34 -3.36 3.41
CA GLN A 80 -6.70 -4.66 3.32
C GLN A 80 -5.60 -4.60 2.25
N LEU A 81 -4.36 -4.83 2.69
CA LEU A 81 -3.15 -4.74 1.86
C LEU A 81 -2.41 -6.09 1.87
N GLN A 82 -3.15 -7.20 1.96
CA GLN A 82 -2.57 -8.53 2.05
C GLN A 82 -1.87 -8.91 0.75
N GLY A 83 -0.63 -9.39 0.85
CA GLY A 83 0.16 -9.78 -0.32
C GLY A 83 0.46 -8.62 -1.29
N ILE A 84 0.27 -7.37 -0.88
CA ILE A 84 0.59 -6.20 -1.71
C ILE A 84 2.10 -6.10 -1.94
N ASP A 85 2.50 -5.68 -3.13
CA ASP A 85 3.92 -5.50 -3.49
C ASP A 85 4.30 -4.02 -3.54
N PHE A 86 5.13 -3.58 -2.58
CA PHE A 86 5.73 -2.26 -2.51
C PHE A 86 7.23 -2.26 -2.84
N THR A 87 7.73 -3.29 -3.50
CA THR A 87 9.16 -3.37 -3.87
C THR A 87 9.59 -2.12 -4.62
N GLU A 88 10.70 -1.52 -4.18
CA GLU A 88 11.28 -0.28 -4.72
C GLU A 88 10.31 0.93 -4.75
N ALA A 89 9.18 0.88 -4.04
CA ALA A 89 8.22 1.98 -3.98
C ALA A 89 8.72 3.11 -3.07
N ASP A 90 8.40 4.35 -3.42
CA ASP A 90 8.65 5.51 -2.58
C ASP A 90 7.38 5.91 -1.80
N LEU A 91 7.34 5.50 -0.56
CA LEU A 91 6.26 5.71 0.41
C LEU A 91 6.64 6.77 1.46
N THR A 92 7.53 7.68 1.11
CA THR A 92 7.96 8.74 2.05
C THR A 92 6.75 9.47 2.64
N SER A 93 6.67 9.51 3.96
CA SER A 93 5.59 10.15 4.71
C SER A 93 4.18 9.59 4.42
N ALA A 94 4.06 8.40 3.85
CA ALA A 94 2.78 7.71 3.76
C ALA A 94 2.25 7.35 5.16
N ALA A 95 0.94 7.25 5.32
CA ALA A 95 0.31 6.82 6.56
C ALA A 95 -0.57 5.59 6.32
N PHE A 96 -0.45 4.63 7.24
CA PHE A 96 -1.16 3.36 7.17
C PHE A 96 -2.00 3.18 8.44
N ASP A 97 -3.16 3.80 8.44
CA ASP A 97 -4.07 3.79 9.58
C ASP A 97 -4.98 2.56 9.53
N ASN A 98 -4.85 1.67 10.53
CA ASN A 98 -5.64 0.45 10.64
C ASN A 98 -5.60 -0.40 9.35
N CYS A 99 -4.41 -0.69 8.84
CA CYS A 99 -4.18 -1.48 7.62
C CYS A 99 -3.57 -2.84 7.93
N ASP A 100 -4.06 -3.88 7.24
CA ASP A 100 -3.57 -5.26 7.35
C ASP A 100 -2.56 -5.56 6.24
N PHE A 101 -1.33 -5.87 6.63
CA PHE A 101 -0.21 -6.14 5.73
C PHE A 101 0.21 -7.62 5.69
N LEU A 102 -0.68 -8.54 6.00
CA LEU A 102 -0.33 -9.96 5.98
C LEU A 102 0.31 -10.34 4.64
N GLN A 103 1.53 -10.90 4.66
CA GLN A 103 2.31 -11.28 3.47
C GLN A 103 2.64 -10.13 2.51
N ALA A 104 2.52 -8.88 2.92
CA ALA A 104 2.93 -7.73 2.11
C ALA A 104 4.46 -7.74 1.91
N ILE A 105 4.89 -7.25 0.75
CA ILE A 105 6.29 -7.24 0.35
C ILE A 105 6.82 -5.81 0.42
N PHE A 106 7.86 -5.62 1.27
CA PHE A 106 8.66 -4.42 1.37
C PHE A 106 10.12 -4.79 1.11
N ASP A 107 10.60 -4.54 -0.09
CA ASP A 107 11.99 -4.78 -0.45
C ASP A 107 12.55 -3.56 -1.20
N LEU A 108 13.67 -3.04 -0.73
CA LEU A 108 14.29 -1.81 -1.25
C LEU A 108 13.34 -0.58 -1.26
N SER A 109 12.32 -0.59 -0.42
CA SER A 109 11.31 0.46 -0.36
C SER A 109 11.81 1.67 0.42
N ILE A 110 11.33 2.87 0.07
CA ILE A 110 11.59 4.10 0.82
C ILE A 110 10.40 4.38 1.73
N LEU A 111 10.58 4.12 3.02
CA LEU A 111 9.57 4.25 4.07
C LEU A 111 9.92 5.40 5.04
N GLU A 112 10.74 6.36 4.60
CA GLU A 112 11.17 7.45 5.47
C GLU A 112 9.96 8.27 5.96
N LYS A 113 9.89 8.48 7.29
CA LYS A 113 8.78 9.17 7.95
C LYS A 113 7.40 8.53 7.75
N ALA A 114 7.31 7.32 7.19
CA ALA A 114 6.03 6.62 7.06
C ALA A 114 5.47 6.27 8.46
N ASP A 115 4.16 6.20 8.57
CA ASP A 115 3.46 5.95 9.83
C ASP A 115 2.76 4.58 9.83
N PHE A 116 3.29 3.63 10.60
CA PHE A 116 2.78 2.28 10.77
C PHE A 116 2.21 2.02 12.17
N ARG A 117 1.99 3.07 12.98
CA ARG A 117 1.64 2.88 14.41
C ARG A 117 0.37 2.08 14.63
N THR A 118 -0.59 2.15 13.73
CA THR A 118 -1.86 1.42 13.81
C THR A 118 -1.98 0.31 12.76
N ALA A 119 -0.97 0.15 11.91
CA ALA A 119 -0.88 -0.96 10.97
C ALA A 119 -0.45 -2.26 11.67
N PHE A 120 -0.80 -3.39 11.10
CA PHE A 120 -0.53 -4.69 11.69
C PHE A 120 -0.18 -5.76 10.64
N ASN A 121 0.35 -6.89 11.11
CA ASN A 121 0.78 -8.03 10.30
C ASN A 121 1.88 -7.71 9.27
N TYR A 122 2.61 -6.62 9.42
CA TYR A 122 3.72 -6.32 8.52
C TYR A 122 5.01 -7.02 8.93
N THR A 123 5.81 -7.38 7.92
CA THR A 123 7.21 -7.78 8.07
C THR A 123 8.05 -6.85 7.20
N ILE A 124 8.90 -6.06 7.83
CA ILE A 124 9.76 -5.07 7.17
C ILE A 124 11.20 -5.28 7.64
N ASN A 125 12.09 -5.65 6.72
CA ASN A 125 13.52 -5.76 7.02
C ASN A 125 14.16 -4.36 7.06
N PRO A 126 14.63 -3.88 8.24
CA PRO A 126 15.22 -2.54 8.38
C PRO A 126 16.52 -2.36 7.59
N GLU A 127 17.24 -3.44 7.30
CA GLU A 127 18.51 -3.38 6.57
C GLU A 127 18.32 -3.23 5.06
N LYS A 128 17.19 -3.71 4.54
CA LYS A 128 16.85 -3.63 3.12
C LYS A 128 16.03 -2.40 2.75
N ASN A 129 15.35 -1.79 3.72
CA ASN A 129 14.43 -0.69 3.49
C ASN A 129 14.91 0.60 4.17
N ARG A 130 14.59 1.74 3.57
CA ARG A 130 14.93 3.04 4.16
C ARG A 130 13.84 3.47 5.13
N ILE A 131 14.03 3.21 6.42
CA ILE A 131 13.03 3.47 7.48
C ILE A 131 13.32 4.68 8.36
N LYS A 132 14.21 5.58 7.96
CA LYS A 132 14.59 6.75 8.77
C LYS A 132 13.37 7.55 9.21
N LYS A 133 13.22 7.72 10.53
CA LYS A 133 12.08 8.43 11.16
C LYS A 133 10.70 7.81 10.86
N ALA A 134 10.62 6.58 10.34
CA ALA A 134 9.35 5.87 10.29
C ALA A 134 8.83 5.62 11.72
N LYS A 135 7.52 5.57 11.88
CA LYS A 135 6.85 5.41 13.17
C LYS A 135 6.22 4.04 13.28
N PHE A 136 6.52 3.34 14.34
CA PHE A 136 5.96 2.01 14.65
C PHE A 136 5.39 2.03 16.06
N SER A 137 4.42 1.16 16.33
CA SER A 137 3.98 0.87 17.70
C SER A 137 4.91 -0.16 18.35
N VAL A 138 4.93 -0.20 19.68
CA VAL A 138 5.66 -1.25 20.42
C VAL A 138 5.15 -2.65 20.03
N LEU A 139 3.86 -2.81 19.83
CA LEU A 139 3.24 -4.08 19.41
C LEU A 139 3.68 -4.55 18.01
N GLY A 140 4.05 -3.62 17.15
CA GLY A 140 4.47 -3.92 15.78
C GLY A 140 5.98 -4.17 15.63
N LEU A 141 6.78 -3.99 16.69
CA LEU A 141 8.25 -4.14 16.59
C LEU A 141 8.69 -5.55 16.19
N SER A 142 7.92 -6.59 16.52
CA SER A 142 8.21 -7.96 16.07
C SER A 142 8.33 -8.05 14.56
N GLY A 143 7.51 -7.33 13.81
CA GLY A 143 7.56 -7.29 12.34
C GLY A 143 8.83 -6.67 11.76
N LEU A 144 9.61 -5.92 12.54
CA LEU A 144 10.93 -5.41 12.16
C LEU A 144 12.07 -6.38 12.49
N LEU A 145 11.80 -7.35 13.36
CA LEU A 145 12.79 -8.27 13.90
C LEU A 145 12.67 -9.70 13.33
N ASP A 146 11.66 -9.93 12.52
CA ASP A 146 11.32 -11.25 11.95
C ASP A 146 12.51 -11.90 11.19
N ASN A 147 13.35 -11.07 10.58
CA ASN A 147 14.50 -11.56 9.81
C ASN A 147 15.71 -12.01 10.67
N TYR A 148 15.66 -11.82 11.99
CA TYR A 148 16.80 -12.12 12.86
C TYR A 148 16.72 -13.51 13.53
N ASP A 149 15.64 -14.28 13.28
CA ASP A 149 15.43 -15.62 13.85
C ASP A 149 15.62 -15.64 15.38
N ILE A 150 14.97 -14.69 16.06
CA ILE A 150 15.03 -14.51 17.51
C ILE A 150 13.67 -14.81 18.13
N GLU A 151 13.71 -15.31 19.37
CA GLU A 151 12.51 -15.49 20.19
C GLU A 151 12.18 -14.20 20.96
N ILE A 152 10.94 -13.75 20.87
CA ILE A 152 10.45 -12.58 21.60
C ILE A 152 9.39 -13.04 22.58
N GLU A 153 9.70 -12.96 23.88
CA GLU A 153 8.77 -13.26 24.95
C GLU A 153 7.96 -12.00 25.35
N LYS A 154 6.72 -12.22 25.82
CA LYS A 154 5.84 -11.14 26.27
C LYS A 154 6.09 -10.80 27.73
#